data_93b42089946ca16ecf49e13e1524420a
#
_entry.id   93b42089946ca16ecf49e13e1524420a
#
_cell.length_a   1.000
_cell.length_b   1.000
_cell.length_c   1.000
_cell.angle_alpha   90.00
_cell.angle_beta   90.00
_cell.angle_gamma   90.00
#
_symmetry.space_group_name_H-M   'P 1'
#
loop_
_entity.id
_entity.type
_entity.pdbx_description
1 polymer ?
#
loop_
_entity_poly.entity_id
_entity_poly.type
_entity_poly.pdbx_seq_one_letter_code
_entity_poly.pdbx_strand_id
1 'polypeptide(L)'
;MKVYVVGGDINYVNFIKDVEIVYELDKAQLVVFTGGEDVTPSFYGCEKHHTTYSNIKRDQLEKEIFDKIDPNKQVCYGACRGSQWLCVMNGGKLVQNVSNHAIGCTHAITDGNKIYQITSTHHQMQYPFNLNKNDYDILFISHGVESDYYEGDGIKPRLIFKREPEIVLYHKEKLPKCLAVQGHPEMMPNSPVSEMINNLIKDLVNGIE
;
A
#
# COMPACT_ATOMS: atom_id res chain seq x y z
N MET A 1 19.97 4.00 4.13
CA MET A 1 19.04 2.89 3.93
C MET A 1 19.14 2.40 2.50
N LYS A 2 19.34 1.09 2.30
CA LYS A 2 19.44 0.47 0.96
C LYS A 2 18.06 0.09 0.45
N VAL A 3 17.71 0.53 -0.75
CA VAL A 3 16.36 0.42 -1.31
C VAL A 3 16.38 -0.27 -2.67
N TYR A 4 15.57 -1.31 -2.80
CA TYR A 4 15.26 -1.96 -4.07
C TYR A 4 13.86 -1.56 -4.53
N VAL A 5 13.75 -0.96 -5.72
CA VAL A 5 12.47 -0.55 -6.30
C VAL A 5 12.04 -1.55 -7.36
N VAL A 6 10.94 -2.24 -7.12
CA VAL A 6 10.37 -3.20 -8.07
C VAL A 6 9.88 -2.44 -9.31
N GLY A 7 10.33 -2.88 -10.50
CA GLY A 7 10.05 -2.16 -11.75
C GLY A 7 10.96 -0.96 -12.03
N GLY A 8 11.82 -0.55 -11.08
CA GLY A 8 12.91 0.40 -11.28
C GLY A 8 12.53 1.89 -11.32
N ASP A 9 11.27 2.26 -11.09
CA ASP A 9 10.88 3.68 -11.02
C ASP A 9 11.28 4.32 -9.67
N ILE A 10 12.46 4.89 -9.64
CA ILE A 10 13.05 5.53 -8.45
C ILE A 10 12.30 6.79 -7.98
N ASN A 11 11.39 7.35 -8.77
CA ASN A 11 10.59 8.50 -8.33
C ASN A 11 9.75 8.16 -7.10
N TYR A 12 9.33 6.91 -6.93
CA TYR A 12 8.55 6.45 -5.77
C TYR A 12 9.28 6.56 -4.41
N VAL A 13 10.56 6.88 -4.42
CA VAL A 13 11.36 7.04 -3.18
C VAL A 13 11.98 8.43 -3.04
N ASN A 14 11.61 9.40 -3.86
CA ASN A 14 12.19 10.75 -3.88
C ASN A 14 11.94 11.55 -2.59
N PHE A 15 10.93 11.17 -1.79
CA PHE A 15 10.60 11.79 -0.50
C PHE A 15 11.32 11.12 0.68
N ILE A 16 11.93 9.95 0.47
CA ILE A 16 12.65 9.18 1.51
C ILE A 16 14.08 9.72 1.58
N LYS A 17 14.50 10.15 2.77
CA LYS A 17 15.84 10.72 3.00
C LYS A 17 16.88 9.62 3.23
N ASP A 18 18.11 9.88 2.81
CA ASP A 18 19.28 9.00 3.04
C ASP A 18 19.15 7.62 2.37
N VAL A 19 18.70 7.61 1.11
CA VAL A 19 18.47 6.42 0.29
C VAL A 19 19.67 6.12 -0.58
N GLU A 20 20.08 4.85 -0.61
CA GLU A 20 20.99 4.23 -1.59
C GLU A 20 20.19 3.24 -2.43
N ILE A 21 20.05 3.47 -3.73
CA ILE A 21 19.37 2.54 -4.62
C ILE A 21 20.28 1.33 -4.90
N VAL A 22 19.75 0.13 -4.69
CA VAL A 22 20.41 -1.14 -5.01
C VAL A 22 19.59 -1.89 -6.07
N TYR A 23 20.29 -2.68 -6.89
CA TYR A 23 19.70 -3.43 -8.02
C TYR A 23 19.62 -4.93 -7.74
N GLU A 24 20.05 -5.37 -6.58
CA GLU A 24 20.00 -6.75 -6.10
C GLU A 24 19.11 -6.81 -4.87
N LEU A 25 18.10 -7.67 -4.89
CA LEU A 25 17.07 -7.77 -3.85
C LEU A 25 17.69 -8.10 -2.48
N ASP A 26 18.66 -8.99 -2.43
CA ASP A 26 19.32 -9.45 -1.20
C ASP A 26 20.16 -8.36 -0.50
N LYS A 27 20.48 -7.27 -1.20
CA LYS A 27 21.20 -6.12 -0.65
C LYS A 27 20.27 -5.05 -0.04
N ALA A 28 18.97 -5.15 -0.29
CA ALA A 28 18.01 -4.16 0.18
C ALA A 28 17.64 -4.35 1.66
N GLN A 29 17.34 -3.25 2.33
CA GLN A 29 16.65 -3.19 3.62
C GLN A 29 15.16 -2.85 3.43
N LEU A 30 14.86 -2.05 2.38
CA LEU A 30 13.53 -1.67 1.98
C LEU A 30 13.25 -2.14 0.55
N VAL A 31 12.14 -2.84 0.36
CA VAL A 31 11.61 -3.24 -0.97
C VAL A 31 10.37 -2.42 -1.28
N VAL A 32 10.39 -1.69 -2.40
CA VAL A 32 9.33 -0.75 -2.78
C VAL A 32 8.52 -1.30 -3.94
N PHE A 33 7.20 -1.39 -3.75
CA PHE A 33 6.21 -1.74 -4.79
C PHE A 33 5.50 -0.48 -5.27
N THR A 34 5.52 -0.24 -6.57
CA THR A 34 5.06 0.99 -7.20
C THR A 34 3.58 0.97 -7.57
N GLY A 35 3.01 2.13 -7.86
CA GLY A 35 1.67 2.29 -8.42
C GLY A 35 1.50 1.74 -9.84
N GLY A 36 0.34 1.95 -10.43
CA GLY A 36 0.02 1.57 -11.81
C GLY A 36 -1.26 0.77 -11.97
N GLU A 37 -1.30 -0.16 -12.92
CA GLU A 37 -2.45 -1.01 -13.25
C GLU A 37 -2.95 -1.83 -12.04
N ASP A 38 -4.24 -2.17 -12.00
CA ASP A 38 -4.85 -2.90 -10.90
C ASP A 38 -4.21 -4.27 -10.65
N VAL A 39 -4.34 -4.77 -9.43
CA VAL A 39 -3.95 -6.14 -9.08
C VAL A 39 -4.96 -7.13 -9.65
N THR A 40 -4.46 -8.20 -10.28
CA THR A 40 -5.30 -9.24 -10.88
C THR A 40 -6.13 -9.97 -9.81
N PRO A 41 -7.47 -10.01 -9.92
CA PRO A 41 -8.38 -10.53 -8.89
C PRO A 41 -8.16 -11.98 -8.50
N SER A 42 -7.62 -12.82 -9.40
CA SER A 42 -7.29 -14.21 -9.07
C SER A 42 -6.24 -14.35 -7.96
N PHE A 43 -5.38 -13.33 -7.72
CA PHE A 43 -4.41 -13.35 -6.62
C PHE A 43 -5.04 -13.22 -5.23
N TYR A 44 -6.27 -12.69 -5.14
CA TYR A 44 -7.02 -12.57 -3.89
C TYR A 44 -8.37 -13.32 -3.92
N GLY A 45 -8.50 -14.29 -4.86
CA GLY A 45 -9.64 -15.23 -4.92
C GLY A 45 -10.98 -14.54 -5.17
N CYS A 46 -11.00 -13.50 -6.02
CA CYS A 46 -12.19 -12.74 -6.37
C CYS A 46 -12.48 -12.79 -7.86
N GLU A 47 -13.76 -12.66 -8.23
CA GLU A 47 -14.16 -12.39 -9.62
C GLU A 47 -13.73 -10.99 -10.04
N LYS A 48 -13.42 -10.84 -11.34
CA LYS A 48 -12.99 -9.56 -11.90
C LYS A 48 -14.18 -8.61 -12.05
N HIS A 49 -14.13 -7.46 -11.39
CA HIS A 49 -15.07 -6.37 -11.64
C HIS A 49 -14.79 -5.73 -13.01
N HIS A 50 -15.83 -5.20 -13.66
CA HIS A 50 -15.72 -4.62 -15.01
C HIS A 50 -14.81 -3.37 -15.08
N THR A 51 -14.60 -2.68 -13.95
CA THR A 51 -13.69 -1.53 -13.85
C THR A 51 -12.23 -1.92 -13.63
N THR A 52 -11.93 -3.21 -13.39
CA THR A 52 -10.57 -3.67 -13.10
C THR A 52 -9.75 -3.87 -14.38
N TYR A 53 -8.59 -3.21 -14.47
CA TYR A 53 -7.63 -3.32 -15.56
C TYR A 53 -6.28 -3.76 -15.02
N SER A 54 -5.98 -5.05 -15.12
CA SER A 54 -4.81 -5.68 -14.49
C SER A 54 -3.84 -6.28 -15.49
N ASN A 55 -2.60 -6.44 -15.06
CA ASN A 55 -1.51 -7.06 -15.82
C ASN A 55 -0.97 -8.29 -15.06
N ILE A 56 -1.47 -9.47 -15.42
CA ILE A 56 -1.11 -10.73 -14.77
C ILE A 56 0.39 -11.04 -14.81
N LYS A 57 1.10 -10.62 -15.87
CA LYS A 57 2.55 -10.87 -16.00
C LYS A 57 3.34 -10.04 -14.98
N ARG A 58 2.93 -8.79 -14.77
CA ARG A 58 3.49 -7.93 -13.73
C ARG A 58 3.24 -8.53 -12.35
N ASP A 59 2.02 -8.94 -12.08
CA ASP A 59 1.63 -9.52 -10.78
C ASP A 59 2.41 -10.82 -10.48
N GLN A 60 2.60 -11.68 -11.48
CA GLN A 60 3.42 -12.89 -11.34
C GLN A 60 4.88 -12.56 -11.00
N LEU A 61 5.49 -11.61 -11.72
CA LEU A 61 6.86 -11.17 -11.43
C LEU A 61 7.00 -10.56 -10.02
N GLU A 62 6.07 -9.69 -9.64
CA GLU A 62 6.08 -9.07 -8.30
C GLU A 62 5.85 -10.11 -7.19
N LYS A 63 5.06 -11.16 -7.45
CA LYS A 63 4.88 -12.30 -6.53
C LYS A 63 6.20 -13.07 -6.33
N GLU A 64 6.92 -13.36 -7.43
CA GLU A 64 8.22 -14.04 -7.37
C GLU A 64 9.26 -13.22 -6.57
N ILE A 65 9.20 -11.89 -6.68
CA ILE A 65 10.05 -10.99 -5.89
C ILE A 65 9.62 -11.02 -4.43
N PHE A 66 8.32 -10.88 -4.13
CA PHE A 66 7.79 -10.88 -2.77
C PHE A 66 8.14 -12.17 -2.03
N ASP A 67 8.02 -13.33 -2.68
CA ASP A 67 8.33 -14.64 -2.10
C ASP A 67 9.82 -14.85 -1.76
N LYS A 68 10.71 -14.01 -2.31
CA LYS A 68 12.16 -14.04 -2.05
C LYS A 68 12.59 -13.04 -0.96
N ILE A 69 11.69 -12.20 -0.46
CA ILE A 69 12.01 -11.23 0.59
C ILE A 69 12.27 -11.96 1.92
N ASP A 70 13.41 -11.66 2.55
CA ASP A 70 13.74 -12.18 3.88
C ASP A 70 13.07 -11.30 4.96
N PRO A 71 12.05 -11.80 5.67
CA PRO A 71 11.30 -11.00 6.65
C PRO A 71 12.15 -10.58 7.87
N ASN A 72 13.33 -11.18 8.08
CA ASN A 72 14.23 -10.82 9.16
C ASN A 72 15.20 -9.70 8.79
N LYS A 73 15.30 -9.35 7.50
CA LYS A 73 16.28 -8.38 6.99
C LYS A 73 15.67 -7.26 6.18
N GLN A 74 14.40 -7.42 5.76
CA GLN A 74 13.78 -6.55 4.77
C GLN A 74 12.35 -6.21 5.18
N VAL A 75 11.98 -4.97 4.94
CA VAL A 75 10.59 -4.50 5.05
C VAL A 75 10.11 -4.05 3.67
N CYS A 76 8.79 -3.97 3.51
CA CYS A 76 8.16 -3.53 2.27
C CYS A 76 7.48 -2.17 2.45
N TYR A 77 7.50 -1.38 1.40
CA TYR A 77 6.69 -0.18 1.23
C TYR A 77 5.92 -0.27 -0.08
N GLY A 78 4.66 0.12 -0.09
CA GLY A 78 3.84 0.17 -1.31
C GLY A 78 3.02 1.44 -1.40
N ALA A 79 3.04 2.12 -2.57
CA ALA A 79 2.24 3.29 -2.87
C ALA A 79 1.15 2.96 -3.88
N CYS A 80 -0.07 3.46 -3.67
CA CYS A 80 -1.25 3.29 -4.51
C CYS A 80 -1.50 1.80 -4.85
N ARG A 81 -1.36 1.39 -6.12
CA ARG A 81 -1.46 -0.03 -6.49
C ARG A 81 -0.48 -0.91 -5.69
N GLY A 82 0.72 -0.41 -5.35
CA GLY A 82 1.68 -1.12 -4.49
C GLY A 82 1.14 -1.41 -3.09
N SER A 83 0.34 -0.53 -2.51
CA SER A 83 -0.33 -0.76 -1.23
C SER A 83 -1.39 -1.87 -1.33
N GLN A 84 -2.14 -1.88 -2.43
CA GLN A 84 -3.13 -2.90 -2.73
C GLN A 84 -2.46 -4.27 -2.94
N TRP A 85 -1.32 -4.28 -3.63
CA TRP A 85 -0.49 -5.45 -3.80
C TRP A 85 -0.03 -6.04 -2.47
N LEU A 86 0.50 -5.20 -1.57
CA LEU A 86 0.92 -5.64 -0.23
C LEU A 86 -0.26 -6.15 0.62
N CYS A 87 -1.45 -5.56 0.50
CA CYS A 87 -2.68 -6.08 1.10
C CYS A 87 -2.95 -7.53 0.62
N VAL A 88 -2.91 -7.76 -0.69
CA VAL A 88 -3.14 -9.07 -1.30
C VAL A 88 -2.07 -10.08 -0.88
N MET A 89 -0.79 -9.70 -0.86
CA MET A 89 0.30 -10.59 -0.44
C MET A 89 0.19 -11.02 1.04
N ASN A 90 -0.46 -10.22 1.87
CA ASN A 90 -0.79 -10.57 3.25
C ASN A 90 -2.09 -11.39 3.37
N GLY A 91 -2.78 -11.68 2.26
CA GLY A 91 -4.03 -12.46 2.21
C GLY A 91 -5.30 -11.61 2.32
N GLY A 92 -5.17 -10.29 2.24
CA GLY A 92 -6.29 -9.34 2.18
C GLY A 92 -7.01 -9.39 0.82
N LYS A 93 -8.14 -8.70 0.74
CA LYS A 93 -8.91 -8.49 -0.49
C LYS A 93 -8.79 -7.03 -0.94
N LEU A 94 -9.39 -6.71 -2.09
CA LEU A 94 -9.51 -5.34 -2.58
C LEU A 94 -10.98 -5.00 -2.84
N VAL A 95 -11.36 -3.78 -2.48
CA VAL A 95 -12.53 -3.14 -3.09
C VAL A 95 -12.11 -2.76 -4.49
N GLN A 96 -12.80 -3.31 -5.51
CA GLN A 96 -12.40 -3.16 -6.91
C GLN A 96 -12.94 -1.87 -7.55
N ASN A 97 -13.90 -1.23 -6.89
CA ASN A 97 -14.45 0.05 -7.34
C ASN A 97 -14.99 0.85 -6.15
N VAL A 98 -14.47 2.06 -5.95
CA VAL A 98 -14.93 3.05 -4.98
C VAL A 98 -15.15 4.39 -5.67
N SER A 99 -16.10 5.19 -5.19
CA SER A 99 -16.25 6.58 -5.61
C SER A 99 -15.37 7.53 -4.79
N ASN A 100 -15.29 8.78 -5.20
CA ASN A 100 -14.71 9.91 -4.45
C ASN A 100 -13.21 9.83 -4.12
N HIS A 101 -12.49 8.83 -4.62
CA HIS A 101 -11.03 8.68 -4.40
C HIS A 101 -10.18 8.84 -5.68
N ALA A 102 -10.77 8.84 -6.86
CA ALA A 102 -10.09 9.10 -8.14
C ALA A 102 -10.33 10.53 -8.61
N ILE A 103 -10.14 11.52 -7.72
CA ILE A 103 -10.54 12.92 -7.95
C ILE A 103 -9.43 13.80 -8.50
N GLY A 104 -8.22 13.27 -8.68
CA GLY A 104 -7.09 13.99 -9.27
C GLY A 104 -6.56 15.17 -8.42
N CYS A 105 -6.92 15.22 -7.13
CA CYS A 105 -6.42 16.19 -6.16
C CYS A 105 -6.02 15.49 -4.86
N THR A 106 -6.04 16.18 -3.73
CA THR A 106 -5.79 15.61 -2.41
C THR A 106 -7.08 15.44 -1.61
N HIS A 107 -7.08 14.50 -0.68
CA HIS A 107 -8.07 14.40 0.40
C HIS A 107 -7.40 14.30 1.76
N ALA A 108 -8.18 14.51 2.83
CA ALA A 108 -7.66 14.42 4.19
C ALA A 108 -7.65 12.96 4.68
N ILE A 109 -6.61 12.62 5.43
CA ILE A 109 -6.49 11.35 6.18
C ILE A 109 -6.20 11.64 7.65
N THR A 110 -6.58 10.72 8.55
CA THR A 110 -6.40 10.90 10.00
C THR A 110 -6.08 9.60 10.73
N ASP A 111 -5.27 9.71 11.79
CA ASP A 111 -5.05 8.69 12.83
C ASP A 111 -5.99 8.89 14.05
N GLY A 112 -6.94 9.84 13.96
CA GLY A 112 -7.81 10.26 15.05
C GLY A 112 -7.26 11.44 15.86
N ASN A 113 -5.97 11.76 15.77
CA ASN A 113 -5.34 12.88 16.48
C ASN A 113 -4.82 13.96 15.53
N LYS A 114 -4.27 13.56 14.38
CA LYS A 114 -3.70 14.43 13.36
C LYS A 114 -4.41 14.25 12.02
N ILE A 115 -4.44 15.31 11.25
CA ILE A 115 -4.99 15.31 9.88
C ILE A 115 -3.88 15.70 8.92
N TYR A 116 -3.74 14.93 7.84
CA TYR A 116 -2.81 15.19 6.74
C TYR A 116 -3.58 15.22 5.41
N GLN A 117 -3.00 15.89 4.42
CA GLN A 117 -3.48 15.85 3.03
C GLN A 117 -2.61 14.90 2.23
N ILE A 118 -3.23 13.97 1.50
CA ILE A 118 -2.55 13.03 0.60
C ILE A 118 -3.25 13.01 -0.77
N THR A 119 -2.53 12.63 -1.82
CA THR A 119 -3.12 12.49 -3.17
C THR A 119 -4.24 11.45 -3.20
N SER A 120 -5.26 11.72 -4.01
CA SER A 120 -6.45 10.87 -4.18
C SER A 120 -6.63 10.54 -5.67
N THR A 121 -6.00 9.45 -6.12
CA THR A 121 -5.92 9.05 -7.54
C THR A 121 -6.24 7.56 -7.76
N HIS A 122 -6.91 6.93 -6.79
CA HIS A 122 -7.19 5.50 -6.80
C HIS A 122 -8.70 5.23 -6.89
N HIS A 123 -9.10 4.26 -7.72
CA HIS A 123 -10.48 3.78 -7.80
C HIS A 123 -10.66 2.40 -7.14
N GLN A 124 -9.57 1.79 -6.69
CA GLN A 124 -9.56 0.59 -5.87
C GLN A 124 -9.00 0.89 -4.48
N MET A 125 -9.31 0.03 -3.51
CA MET A 125 -8.90 0.25 -2.13
C MET A 125 -8.54 -1.06 -1.45
N GLN A 126 -7.51 -1.06 -0.62
CA GLN A 126 -7.15 -2.20 0.20
C GLN A 126 -8.28 -2.56 1.18
N TYR A 127 -8.52 -3.88 1.34
CA TYR A 127 -9.56 -4.42 2.22
C TYR A 127 -8.96 -5.47 3.17
N PRO A 128 -8.37 -5.05 4.31
CA PRO A 128 -7.76 -5.96 5.28
C PRO A 128 -8.77 -6.67 6.20
N PHE A 129 -10.05 -6.31 6.16
CA PHE A 129 -11.06 -6.73 7.14
C PHE A 129 -11.43 -8.22 7.08
N ASN A 130 -10.91 -8.98 6.13
CA ASN A 130 -10.99 -10.44 6.08
C ASN A 130 -9.81 -11.15 6.77
N LEU A 131 -8.77 -10.39 7.17
CA LEU A 131 -7.62 -10.91 7.89
C LEU A 131 -7.87 -11.06 9.38
N ASN A 132 -6.97 -11.77 10.06
CA ASN A 132 -6.93 -11.75 11.52
C ASN A 132 -6.53 -10.32 11.98
N LYS A 133 -7.25 -9.79 12.97
CA LYS A 133 -7.00 -8.45 13.49
C LYS A 133 -5.61 -8.25 14.10
N ASN A 134 -4.92 -9.34 14.42
CA ASN A 134 -3.56 -9.30 14.93
C ASN A 134 -2.49 -9.28 13.83
N ASP A 135 -2.89 -9.31 12.55
CA ASP A 135 -1.96 -9.35 11.42
C ASP A 135 -1.78 -7.97 10.75
N TYR A 136 -2.54 -6.96 11.17
CA TYR A 136 -2.47 -5.61 10.61
C TYR A 136 -2.97 -4.52 11.55
N ASP A 137 -2.48 -3.30 11.36
CA ASP A 137 -2.95 -2.06 11.97
C ASP A 137 -3.35 -1.06 10.89
N ILE A 138 -4.56 -0.49 10.98
CA ILE A 138 -4.94 0.67 10.16
C ILE A 138 -4.41 1.91 10.88
N LEU A 139 -3.35 2.50 10.34
CA LEU A 139 -2.70 3.67 10.93
C LEU A 139 -3.44 4.96 10.60
N PHE A 140 -3.96 5.08 9.37
CA PHE A 140 -4.74 6.23 8.93
C PHE A 140 -5.94 5.79 8.10
N ILE A 141 -7.03 6.51 8.29
CA ILE A 141 -8.28 6.36 7.51
C ILE A 141 -8.58 7.66 6.77
N SER A 142 -9.41 7.59 5.72
CA SER A 142 -9.99 8.77 5.07
C SER A 142 -10.73 9.65 6.08
N HIS A 143 -10.64 10.97 5.93
CA HIS A 143 -11.29 11.95 6.81
C HIS A 143 -12.10 12.95 6.00
N GLY A 144 -13.42 12.95 6.23
CA GLY A 144 -14.34 13.87 5.55
C GLY A 144 -14.63 13.56 4.07
N VAL A 145 -14.03 12.51 3.52
CA VAL A 145 -14.37 11.94 2.21
C VAL A 145 -14.70 10.47 2.43
N GLU A 146 -15.84 10.05 1.93
CA GLU A 146 -16.30 8.65 1.99
C GLU A 146 -16.82 8.26 0.62
N SER A 147 -16.68 6.97 0.29
CA SER A 147 -17.25 6.42 -0.94
C SER A 147 -18.76 6.24 -0.79
N ASP A 148 -19.50 6.54 -1.87
CA ASP A 148 -20.94 6.26 -1.94
C ASP A 148 -21.22 4.76 -2.13
N TYR A 149 -20.22 4.02 -2.67
CA TYR A 149 -20.31 2.59 -2.89
C TYR A 149 -18.94 1.91 -2.75
N TYR A 150 -18.98 0.62 -2.41
CA TYR A 150 -17.83 -0.27 -2.28
C TYR A 150 -18.13 -1.57 -3.03
N GLU A 151 -17.61 -1.72 -4.24
CA GLU A 151 -17.89 -2.84 -5.12
C GLU A 151 -16.70 -3.80 -5.19
N GLY A 152 -16.99 -5.08 -5.18
CA GLY A 152 -16.00 -6.16 -5.24
C GLY A 152 -16.50 -7.43 -4.59
N ASP A 153 -15.98 -8.58 -5.04
CA ASP A 153 -16.40 -9.87 -4.53
C ASP A 153 -15.98 -10.08 -3.07
N GLY A 154 -16.95 -10.47 -2.24
CA GLY A 154 -16.74 -10.74 -0.82
C GLY A 154 -16.52 -9.51 0.06
N ILE A 155 -16.72 -8.31 -0.47
CA ILE A 155 -16.65 -7.05 0.27
C ILE A 155 -17.91 -6.87 1.13
N LYS A 156 -17.70 -6.43 2.37
CA LYS A 156 -18.78 -6.08 3.32
C LYS A 156 -18.72 -4.58 3.59
N PRO A 157 -19.52 -3.75 2.89
CA PRO A 157 -19.46 -2.28 3.00
C PRO A 157 -19.49 -1.76 4.44
N ARG A 158 -20.29 -2.38 5.32
CA ARG A 158 -20.40 -1.99 6.74
C ARG A 158 -19.08 -2.03 7.53
N LEU A 159 -18.08 -2.80 7.07
CA LEU A 159 -16.78 -2.91 7.74
C LEU A 159 -15.82 -1.80 7.33
N ILE A 160 -16.00 -1.26 6.12
CA ILE A 160 -15.14 -0.23 5.55
C ILE A 160 -15.74 1.18 5.71
N PHE A 161 -17.05 1.31 5.73
CA PHE A 161 -17.75 2.58 5.91
C PHE A 161 -17.25 3.32 7.17
N LYS A 162 -16.87 4.59 7.02
CA LYS A 162 -16.20 5.44 8.04
C LYS A 162 -14.84 4.91 8.54
N ARG A 163 -14.26 3.95 7.84
CA ARG A 163 -12.97 3.34 8.19
C ARG A 163 -12.15 2.99 6.94
N GLU A 164 -12.30 3.76 5.89
CA GLU A 164 -11.59 3.56 4.61
C GLU A 164 -10.07 3.61 4.84
N PRO A 165 -9.36 2.48 4.64
CA PRO A 165 -7.95 2.38 4.99
C PRO A 165 -7.10 3.16 4.00
N GLU A 166 -6.33 4.11 4.49
CA GLU A 166 -5.39 4.91 3.69
C GLU A 166 -3.94 4.51 3.93
N ILE A 167 -3.57 4.25 5.19
CA ILE A 167 -2.26 3.71 5.53
C ILE A 167 -2.46 2.51 6.45
N VAL A 168 -1.95 1.36 6.03
CA VAL A 168 -2.01 0.10 6.79
C VAL A 168 -0.61 -0.46 6.98
N LEU A 169 -0.32 -0.89 8.19
CA LEU A 169 0.85 -1.69 8.52
C LEU A 169 0.43 -3.16 8.60
N TYR A 170 0.95 -4.00 7.72
CA TYR A 170 0.82 -5.44 7.80
C TYR A 170 2.06 -6.02 8.51
N HIS A 171 1.84 -6.93 9.47
CA HIS A 171 2.89 -7.53 10.29
C HIS A 171 2.61 -9.01 10.61
N LYS A 172 2.03 -9.71 9.64
CA LYS A 172 1.71 -11.13 9.74
C LYS A 172 2.99 -11.97 9.96
N GLU A 173 2.94 -12.90 10.88
CA GLU A 173 4.05 -13.81 11.18
C GLU A 173 4.60 -14.49 9.91
N LYS A 174 5.91 -14.58 9.79
CA LYS A 174 6.67 -15.15 8.66
C LYS A 174 6.61 -14.37 7.35
N LEU A 175 5.93 -13.24 7.30
CA LEU A 175 5.97 -12.32 6.18
C LEU A 175 6.75 -11.05 6.54
N PRO A 176 7.32 -10.33 5.56
CA PRO A 176 7.96 -9.05 5.83
C PRO A 176 6.92 -8.04 6.35
N LYS A 177 7.32 -7.17 7.26
CA LYS A 177 6.47 -6.02 7.64
C LYS A 177 6.26 -5.13 6.44
N CYS A 178 5.01 -4.73 6.18
CA CYS A 178 4.64 -3.99 4.97
C CYS A 178 3.89 -2.72 5.35
N LEU A 179 4.44 -1.56 5.00
CA LEU A 179 3.74 -0.28 5.07
C LEU A 179 3.05 -0.01 3.74
N ALA A 180 1.73 -0.03 3.73
CA ALA A 180 0.88 0.12 2.56
C ALA A 180 0.19 1.49 2.58
N VAL A 181 0.53 2.38 1.66
CA VAL A 181 0.02 3.75 1.56
C VAL A 181 -0.81 3.89 0.29
N GLN A 182 -2.09 4.21 0.40
CA GLN A 182 -3.00 4.26 -0.74
C GLN A 182 -2.74 5.45 -1.67
N GLY A 183 -2.29 6.58 -1.16
CA GLY A 183 -1.91 7.75 -1.94
C GLY A 183 -0.46 7.72 -2.45
N HIS A 184 -0.01 8.84 -3.03
CA HIS A 184 1.30 9.03 -3.65
C HIS A 184 2.12 10.11 -2.92
N PRO A 185 2.83 9.80 -1.82
CA PRO A 185 3.66 10.78 -1.13
C PRO A 185 4.82 11.30 -1.99
N GLU A 186 5.28 10.52 -2.98
CA GLU A 186 6.30 10.92 -3.94
C GLU A 186 5.87 12.10 -4.84
N MET A 187 4.58 12.31 -5.02
CA MET A 187 4.05 13.49 -5.71
C MET A 187 4.02 14.75 -4.82
N MET A 188 4.28 14.58 -3.54
CA MET A 188 4.26 15.64 -2.52
C MET A 188 5.52 15.60 -1.62
N PRO A 189 6.76 15.52 -2.18
CA PRO A 189 7.95 15.06 -1.47
C PRO A 189 8.38 15.94 -0.27
N ASN A 190 7.94 17.19 -0.22
CA ASN A 190 8.23 18.13 0.88
C ASN A 190 7.02 18.41 1.78
N SER A 191 5.98 17.58 1.71
CA SER A 191 4.78 17.77 2.51
C SER A 191 4.90 17.14 3.90
N PRO A 192 4.10 17.59 4.88
CA PRO A 192 4.05 16.96 6.20
C PRO A 192 3.67 15.48 6.16
N VAL A 193 2.82 15.05 5.21
CA VAL A 193 2.44 13.63 5.07
C VAL A 193 3.62 12.79 4.58
N SER A 194 4.41 13.29 3.64
CA SER A 194 5.60 12.59 3.13
C SER A 194 6.69 12.48 4.20
N GLU A 195 6.86 13.52 5.03
CA GLU A 195 7.77 13.46 6.17
C GLU A 195 7.31 12.42 7.21
N MET A 196 6.01 12.38 7.51
CA MET A 196 5.43 11.39 8.42
C MET A 196 5.64 9.98 7.90
N ILE A 197 5.36 9.71 6.61
CA ILE A 197 5.55 8.40 5.99
C ILE A 197 7.03 8.01 5.94
N ASN A 198 7.93 8.94 5.62
CA ASN A 198 9.38 8.70 5.68
C ASN A 198 9.83 8.25 7.08
N ASN A 199 9.29 8.85 8.14
CA ASN A 199 9.60 8.45 9.51
C ASN A 199 9.08 7.05 9.83
N LEU A 200 7.85 6.71 9.43
CA LEU A 200 7.31 5.35 9.59
C LEU A 200 8.17 4.30 8.87
N ILE A 201 8.65 4.60 7.65
CA ILE A 201 9.55 3.70 6.90
C ILE A 201 10.88 3.52 7.65
N LYS A 202 11.48 4.62 8.15
CA LYS A 202 12.74 4.56 8.91
C LYS A 202 12.58 3.73 10.20
N ASP A 203 11.48 3.92 10.93
CA ASP A 203 11.20 3.16 12.15
C ASP A 203 11.06 1.66 11.86
N LEU A 204 10.41 1.29 10.75
CA LEU A 204 10.29 -0.10 10.33
C LEU A 204 11.64 -0.73 9.97
N VAL A 205 12.48 -0.03 9.21
CA VAL A 205 13.81 -0.51 8.83
C VAL A 205 14.72 -0.66 10.06
N ASN A 206 14.72 0.32 10.97
CA ASN A 206 15.50 0.25 12.21
C ASN A 206 15.00 -0.86 13.15
N GLY A 207 13.75 -1.25 13.05
CA GLY A 207 13.16 -2.32 13.86
C GLY A 207 13.47 -3.75 13.41
N ILE A 208 14.26 -3.93 12.32
CA ILE A 208 14.79 -5.24 11.88
C ILE A 208 16.28 -5.43 12.21
N GLU A 209 16.96 -4.38 12.69
CA GLU A 209 18.33 -4.44 13.22
C GLU A 209 18.29 -4.92 14.68
#